data_d1678b6a9338349a09b116fac035ef70
#
_entry.id   d1678b6a9338349a09b116fac035ef70
#
_cell.length_a   1.000
_cell.length_b   1.000
_cell.length_c   1.000
_cell.angle_alpha   90.00
_cell.angle_beta   90.00
_cell.angle_gamma   90.00
#
_symmetry.space_group_name_H-M   'P 1'
#
loop_
_entity.id
_entity.type
_entity.pdbx_description
1 polymer ?
#
loop_
_entity_poly.entity_id
_entity_poly.type
_entity_poly.pdbx_seq_one_letter_code
_entity_poly.pdbx_strand_id
1 'polypeptide(L)'
;MRLSTVNKEITIFPLLLSNFIGTMGFSIVLPFLIFLVIDFGGNAFVYGILAAIYPAFQLIGAPLFGRWSDTIGRKKVLLISNVGTFIGWVIFFIALIVPVWNIYSVNSVIFGTFVITLPIIILFISRALDGLTGGNISVANAYLADISTDKSRSKNFGKMAISSNLGFIVGPALAGILGATVYKEMLPVLAAVIISFIAVMIIALMLKESKVSTTTSNSVLNMSEKVAIRNTFSCEPKECYNISNPKNLSFLDVFRLKNISFLLVLYFFIFLGFNIFYTAFPIDAVDGLKWSMTEMGIFYSVLSGVMILVQGPVLRKALQISSEEKLVVIGSLILGINFALFMFNSNILVYVALVLFALGNGLMWPSFMSILSKRAGTVHQGIIQGVGSSMGSLASIIGLVVGGILYNLMGSTTFLISAVVIFMVFIMSFKLLKSKERVQ
;
A
#
# COMPACT_ATOMS: atom_id res chain seq x y z
N MET A 1 31.29 25.39 33.77
CA MET A 1 30.21 26.00 32.95
C MET A 1 29.61 24.89 32.05
N ARG A 2 28.55 24.24 32.52
CA ARG A 2 27.88 23.15 31.77
C ARG A 2 26.93 23.80 30.78
N LEU A 3 27.28 23.71 29.49
CA LEU A 3 26.34 24.04 28.42
C LEU A 3 25.24 22.97 28.43
N SER A 4 24.09 23.32 28.96
CA SER A 4 22.85 22.58 28.78
C SER A 4 22.46 22.68 27.30
N THR A 5 22.84 21.67 26.52
CA THR A 5 22.27 21.49 25.20
C THR A 5 20.78 21.22 25.41
N VAL A 6 19.96 22.24 25.15
CA VAL A 6 18.52 22.12 25.04
C VAL A 6 18.24 21.03 23.98
N ASN A 7 17.90 19.84 24.43
CA ASN A 7 17.35 18.80 23.61
C ASN A 7 15.99 19.29 23.09
N LYS A 8 16.00 19.99 21.97
CA LYS A 8 14.78 20.38 21.27
C LYS A 8 14.16 19.07 20.76
N GLU A 9 13.16 18.56 21.47
CA GLU A 9 12.44 17.35 21.09
C GLU A 9 12.04 17.43 19.62
N ILE A 10 12.43 16.42 18.84
CA ILE A 10 12.05 16.34 17.42
C ILE A 10 10.56 16.01 17.39
N THR A 11 9.76 16.96 16.95
CA THR A 11 8.32 16.80 16.86
C THR A 11 7.97 15.80 15.76
N ILE A 12 7.25 14.74 16.11
CA ILE A 12 6.78 13.70 15.18
C ILE A 12 5.65 14.20 14.25
N PHE A 13 4.99 15.30 14.62
CA PHE A 13 3.80 15.81 13.96
C PHE A 13 3.97 16.06 12.45
N PRO A 14 5.05 16.69 11.93
CA PRO A 14 5.21 16.91 10.50
C PRO A 14 5.27 15.60 9.70
N LEU A 15 5.87 14.54 10.27
CA LEU A 15 5.93 13.23 9.64
C LEU A 15 4.55 12.58 9.59
N LEU A 16 3.78 12.64 10.69
CA LEU A 16 2.41 12.10 10.74
C LEU A 16 1.50 12.84 9.76
N LEU A 17 1.60 14.16 9.69
CA LEU A 17 0.80 14.98 8.79
C LEU A 17 1.16 14.69 7.32
N SER A 18 2.45 14.60 7.00
CA SER A 18 2.90 14.19 5.66
C SER A 18 2.41 12.79 5.28
N ASN A 19 2.46 11.83 6.21
CA ASN A 19 1.96 10.48 5.98
C ASN A 19 0.43 10.45 5.77
N PHE A 20 -0.34 11.20 6.56
CA PHE A 20 -1.77 11.38 6.36
C PHE A 20 -2.07 11.93 4.97
N ILE A 21 -1.41 13.02 4.59
CA ILE A 21 -1.57 13.69 3.30
C ILE A 21 -1.17 12.74 2.15
N GLY A 22 -0.04 12.04 2.26
CA GLY A 22 0.40 11.09 1.24
C GLY A 22 -0.58 9.93 1.06
N THR A 23 -1.10 9.37 2.16
CA THR A 23 -2.08 8.28 2.10
C THR A 23 -3.43 8.76 1.56
N MET A 24 -3.87 9.96 1.93
CA MET A 24 -5.07 10.59 1.40
C MET A 24 -4.95 10.83 -0.11
N GLY A 25 -3.81 11.35 -0.59
CA GLY A 25 -3.53 11.54 -2.01
C GLY A 25 -3.53 10.22 -2.79
N PHE A 26 -2.99 9.14 -2.22
CA PHE A 26 -3.07 7.81 -2.84
C PHE A 26 -4.51 7.29 -2.91
N SER A 27 -5.27 7.40 -1.83
CA SER A 27 -6.61 6.80 -1.73
C SER A 27 -7.70 7.58 -2.47
N ILE A 28 -7.47 8.87 -2.77
CA ILE A 28 -8.42 9.72 -3.52
C ILE A 28 -8.67 9.20 -4.94
N VAL A 29 -7.70 8.45 -5.52
CA VAL A 29 -7.81 7.88 -6.87
C VAL A 29 -8.77 6.70 -6.94
N LEU A 30 -8.92 5.96 -5.85
CA LEU A 30 -9.61 4.67 -5.85
C LEU A 30 -11.05 4.75 -6.42
N PRO A 31 -11.87 5.77 -6.11
CA PRO A 31 -13.23 5.83 -6.61
C PRO A 31 -13.35 6.21 -8.09
N PHE A 32 -12.36 6.87 -8.70
CA PHE A 32 -12.55 7.45 -10.03
C PHE A 32 -11.62 6.92 -11.13
N LEU A 33 -10.56 6.20 -10.78
CA LEU A 33 -9.58 5.72 -11.77
C LEU A 33 -10.21 4.88 -12.89
N ILE A 34 -11.21 4.06 -12.54
CA ILE A 34 -11.91 3.21 -13.51
C ILE A 34 -12.70 4.06 -14.53
N PHE A 35 -13.36 5.13 -14.07
CA PHE A 35 -14.11 6.03 -14.96
C PHE A 35 -13.18 6.67 -15.99
N LEU A 36 -12.01 7.17 -15.55
CA LEU A 36 -11.00 7.73 -16.47
C LEU A 36 -10.50 6.71 -17.49
N VAL A 37 -10.25 5.47 -17.05
CA VAL A 37 -9.78 4.42 -17.97
C VAL A 37 -10.84 4.15 -19.04
N ILE A 38 -12.11 4.06 -18.68
CA ILE A 38 -13.21 3.85 -19.62
C ILE A 38 -13.38 5.05 -20.55
N ASP A 39 -13.42 6.26 -20.01
CA ASP A 39 -13.59 7.51 -20.78
C ASP A 39 -12.45 7.74 -21.78
N PHE A 40 -11.24 7.25 -21.48
CA PHE A 40 -10.10 7.32 -22.39
C PHE A 40 -9.96 6.12 -23.34
N GLY A 41 -10.96 5.23 -23.39
CA GLY A 41 -11.01 4.10 -24.34
C GLY A 41 -10.35 2.82 -23.84
N GLY A 42 -9.96 2.75 -22.55
CA GLY A 42 -9.47 1.54 -21.89
C GLY A 42 -10.60 0.59 -21.50
N ASN A 43 -10.21 -0.58 -21.03
CA ASN A 43 -11.09 -1.62 -20.51
C ASN A 43 -10.56 -2.17 -19.16
N ALA A 44 -11.18 -3.26 -18.68
CA ALA A 44 -10.80 -3.92 -17.43
C ALA A 44 -9.31 -4.32 -17.38
N PHE A 45 -8.75 -4.79 -18.49
CA PHE A 45 -7.34 -5.17 -18.60
C PHE A 45 -6.41 -3.94 -18.46
N VAL A 46 -6.73 -2.85 -19.16
CA VAL A 46 -5.97 -1.58 -19.08
C VAL A 46 -6.03 -1.03 -17.65
N TYR A 47 -7.19 -1.08 -16.99
CA TYR A 47 -7.35 -0.70 -15.60
C TYR A 47 -6.47 -1.54 -14.66
N GLY A 48 -6.48 -2.87 -14.84
CA GLY A 48 -5.67 -3.78 -14.04
C GLY A 48 -4.17 -3.52 -14.16
N ILE A 49 -3.67 -3.28 -15.40
CA ILE A 49 -2.27 -2.92 -15.63
C ILE A 49 -1.96 -1.56 -14.99
N LEU A 50 -2.81 -0.55 -15.21
CA LEU A 50 -2.60 0.79 -14.66
C LEU A 50 -2.55 0.78 -13.13
N ALA A 51 -3.40 -0.01 -12.49
CA ALA A 51 -3.37 -0.22 -11.06
C ALA A 51 -2.09 -0.97 -10.60
N ALA A 52 -1.59 -1.92 -11.39
CA ALA A 52 -0.40 -2.72 -11.08
C ALA A 52 0.92 -1.95 -11.23
N ILE A 53 0.96 -0.90 -12.06
CA ILE A 53 2.19 -0.13 -12.30
C ILE A 53 2.70 0.52 -11.02
N TYR A 54 1.84 1.11 -10.21
CA TYR A 54 2.25 1.75 -8.96
C TYR A 54 2.98 0.76 -8.02
N PRO A 55 2.43 -0.38 -7.61
CA PRO A 55 3.15 -1.33 -6.77
C PRO A 55 4.37 -1.96 -7.45
N ALA A 56 4.37 -2.10 -8.78
CA ALA A 56 5.52 -2.61 -9.53
C ALA A 56 6.72 -1.66 -9.44
N PHE A 57 6.51 -0.38 -9.66
CA PHE A 57 7.57 0.61 -9.55
C PHE A 57 7.94 0.89 -8.09
N GLN A 58 7.01 0.80 -7.15
CA GLN A 58 7.28 0.91 -5.71
C GLN A 58 8.17 -0.23 -5.21
N LEU A 59 8.03 -1.45 -5.74
CA LEU A 59 8.89 -2.58 -5.41
C LEU A 59 10.37 -2.29 -5.71
N ILE A 60 10.63 -1.51 -6.76
CA ILE A 60 11.97 -1.05 -7.14
C ILE A 60 12.36 0.21 -6.34
N GLY A 61 11.45 1.16 -6.23
CA GLY A 61 11.71 2.46 -5.61
C GLY A 61 11.94 2.37 -4.10
N ALA A 62 11.18 1.55 -3.36
CA ALA A 62 11.27 1.50 -1.92
C ALA A 62 12.66 1.07 -1.38
N PRO A 63 13.32 0.02 -1.90
CA PRO A 63 14.68 -0.33 -1.51
C PRO A 63 15.71 0.73 -1.93
N LEU A 64 15.52 1.34 -3.11
CA LEU A 64 16.42 2.38 -3.63
C LEU A 64 16.40 3.62 -2.73
N PHE A 65 15.22 4.16 -2.45
CA PHE A 65 15.06 5.33 -1.58
C PHE A 65 15.44 5.02 -0.13
N GLY A 66 15.16 3.80 0.34
CA GLY A 66 15.58 3.34 1.66
C GLY A 66 17.09 3.44 1.84
N ARG A 67 17.87 2.81 0.95
CA ARG A 67 19.34 2.85 0.96
C ARG A 67 19.88 4.27 0.77
N TRP A 68 19.29 5.01 -0.14
CA TRP A 68 19.70 6.39 -0.40
C TRP A 68 19.51 7.27 0.82
N SER A 69 18.44 7.07 1.59
CA SER A 69 18.17 7.80 2.82
C SER A 69 19.19 7.53 3.95
N ASP A 70 19.82 6.35 3.93
CA ASP A 70 20.92 6.03 4.86
C ASP A 70 22.21 6.80 4.54
N THR A 71 22.39 7.24 3.29
CA THR A 71 23.62 7.89 2.84
C THR A 71 23.54 9.41 2.80
N ILE A 72 22.43 9.99 2.31
CA ILE A 72 22.28 11.44 2.11
C ILE A 72 21.36 12.13 3.12
N GLY A 73 20.75 11.33 4.01
CA GLY A 73 19.86 11.82 5.07
C GLY A 73 18.38 11.56 4.79
N ARG A 74 17.64 11.34 5.85
CA ARG A 74 16.20 10.96 5.79
C ARG A 74 15.33 12.06 5.22
N LYS A 75 15.50 13.30 5.71
CA LYS A 75 14.71 14.46 5.26
C LYS A 75 14.88 14.73 3.77
N LYS A 76 16.13 14.71 3.27
CA LYS A 76 16.42 14.98 1.85
C LYS A 76 15.74 13.97 0.94
N VAL A 77 15.79 12.67 1.29
CA VAL A 77 15.19 11.63 0.48
C VAL A 77 13.67 11.64 0.58
N LEU A 78 13.09 11.92 1.75
CA LEU A 78 11.66 12.15 1.90
C LEU A 78 11.18 13.33 1.04
N LEU A 79 11.96 14.41 0.97
CA LEU A 79 11.63 15.57 0.14
C LEU A 79 11.64 15.21 -1.34
N ILE A 80 12.70 14.55 -1.82
CA ILE A 80 12.82 14.10 -3.22
C ILE A 80 11.66 13.16 -3.59
N SER A 81 11.33 12.22 -2.72
CA SER A 81 10.23 11.29 -2.91
C SER A 81 8.89 12.03 -3.04
N ASN A 82 8.59 12.96 -2.11
CA ASN A 82 7.33 13.72 -2.17
C ASN A 82 7.27 14.70 -3.36
N VAL A 83 8.40 15.27 -3.78
CA VAL A 83 8.47 16.06 -5.03
C VAL A 83 8.18 15.18 -6.24
N GLY A 84 8.70 13.96 -6.29
CA GLY A 84 8.39 13.00 -7.35
C GLY A 84 6.91 12.63 -7.40
N THR A 85 6.28 12.38 -6.24
CA THR A 85 4.82 12.15 -6.14
C THR A 85 4.04 13.40 -6.60
N PHE A 86 4.45 14.61 -6.21
CA PHE A 86 3.84 15.85 -6.68
C PHE A 86 3.91 15.99 -8.22
N ILE A 87 5.09 15.73 -8.80
CA ILE A 87 5.27 15.75 -10.28
C ILE A 87 4.39 14.67 -10.92
N GLY A 88 4.31 13.48 -10.33
CA GLY A 88 3.39 12.41 -10.75
C GLY A 88 1.95 12.91 -10.84
N TRP A 89 1.45 13.60 -9.81
CA TRP A 89 0.10 14.16 -9.80
C TRP A 89 -0.09 15.29 -10.83
N VAL A 90 0.91 16.13 -11.06
CA VAL A 90 0.87 17.13 -12.13
C VAL A 90 0.77 16.45 -13.50
N ILE A 91 1.55 15.40 -13.76
CA ILE A 91 1.47 14.62 -15.00
C ILE A 91 0.10 13.97 -15.13
N PHE A 92 -0.45 13.43 -14.01
CA PHE A 92 -1.81 12.89 -13.99
C PHE A 92 -2.85 13.93 -14.39
N PHE A 93 -2.75 15.15 -13.85
CA PHE A 93 -3.64 16.25 -14.19
C PHE A 93 -3.52 16.64 -15.68
N ILE A 94 -2.31 16.62 -16.23
CA ILE A 94 -2.08 16.87 -17.67
C ILE A 94 -2.83 15.84 -18.52
N ALA A 95 -2.91 14.57 -18.09
CA ALA A 95 -3.66 13.53 -18.82
C ALA A 95 -5.15 13.88 -18.98
N LEU A 96 -5.74 14.68 -18.06
CA LEU A 96 -7.15 15.10 -18.13
C LEU A 96 -7.40 16.27 -19.08
N ILE A 97 -6.35 17.00 -19.46
CA ILE A 97 -6.46 18.22 -20.28
C ILE A 97 -6.11 17.96 -21.74
N VAL A 98 -5.21 16.98 -21.99
CA VAL A 98 -4.80 16.67 -23.37
C VAL A 98 -5.93 16.01 -24.16
N PRO A 99 -6.01 16.28 -25.47
CA PRO A 99 -7.02 15.66 -26.31
C PRO A 99 -6.85 14.13 -26.37
N VAL A 100 -7.98 13.44 -26.50
CA VAL A 100 -8.01 11.98 -26.62
C VAL A 100 -7.62 11.61 -28.07
N TRP A 101 -6.32 11.45 -28.29
CA TRP A 101 -5.79 10.97 -29.58
C TRP A 101 -5.66 9.45 -29.52
N ASN A 102 -6.31 8.78 -30.47
CA ASN A 102 -6.21 7.34 -30.64
C ASN A 102 -4.86 7.02 -31.30
N ILE A 103 -4.02 6.26 -30.57
CA ILE A 103 -2.69 5.87 -31.06
C ILE A 103 -2.76 4.47 -31.66
N TYR A 104 -3.38 3.53 -30.95
CA TYR A 104 -3.47 2.15 -31.39
C TYR A 104 -4.71 1.46 -30.83
N SER A 105 -5.45 0.75 -31.68
CA SER A 105 -6.62 -0.05 -31.30
C SER A 105 -6.23 -1.50 -31.18
N VAL A 106 -6.57 -2.11 -30.06
CA VAL A 106 -6.32 -3.53 -29.76
C VAL A 106 -7.66 -4.25 -29.77
N ASN A 107 -7.70 -5.37 -30.50
CA ASN A 107 -8.81 -6.31 -30.45
C ASN A 107 -8.26 -7.71 -30.17
N SER A 108 -8.51 -8.21 -28.98
CA SER A 108 -7.97 -9.49 -28.51
C SER A 108 -9.04 -10.29 -27.77
N VAL A 109 -9.09 -11.59 -28.01
CA VAL A 109 -10.00 -12.49 -27.30
C VAL A 109 -9.67 -12.53 -25.79
N ILE A 110 -8.38 -12.44 -25.42
CA ILE A 110 -7.92 -12.54 -24.03
C ILE A 110 -7.99 -11.18 -23.35
N PHE A 111 -7.49 -10.12 -24.01
CA PHE A 111 -7.37 -8.79 -23.43
C PHE A 111 -8.57 -7.88 -23.70
N GLY A 112 -9.52 -8.34 -24.52
CA GLY A 112 -10.69 -7.55 -24.93
C GLY A 112 -10.35 -6.49 -25.98
N THR A 113 -11.33 -5.64 -26.25
CA THR A 113 -11.18 -4.51 -27.17
C THR A 113 -10.92 -3.25 -26.37
N PHE A 114 -9.88 -2.51 -26.73
CA PHE A 114 -9.54 -1.21 -26.13
C PHE A 114 -8.70 -0.36 -27.07
N VAL A 115 -8.64 0.93 -26.80
CA VAL A 115 -7.83 1.87 -27.56
C VAL A 115 -6.74 2.44 -26.64
N ILE A 116 -5.50 2.39 -27.09
CA ILE A 116 -4.40 3.09 -26.43
C ILE A 116 -4.45 4.53 -26.91
N THR A 117 -4.76 5.44 -25.99
CA THR A 117 -4.84 6.87 -26.27
C THR A 117 -3.71 7.63 -25.60
N LEU A 118 -3.46 8.86 -26.01
CA LEU A 118 -2.43 9.71 -25.40
C LEU A 118 -2.66 9.89 -23.89
N PRO A 119 -3.88 10.20 -23.39
CA PRO A 119 -4.14 10.28 -21.94
C PRO A 119 -3.79 9.00 -21.19
N ILE A 120 -4.12 7.82 -21.72
CA ILE A 120 -3.77 6.54 -21.09
C ILE A 120 -2.25 6.40 -20.92
N ILE A 121 -1.46 6.73 -21.94
CA ILE A 121 0.01 6.67 -21.84
C ILE A 121 0.53 7.63 -20.76
N ILE A 122 -0.02 8.84 -20.70
CA ILE A 122 0.36 9.83 -19.68
C ILE A 122 -0.01 9.33 -18.28
N LEU A 123 -1.17 8.68 -18.11
CA LEU A 123 -1.55 8.05 -16.85
C LEU A 123 -0.56 6.96 -16.43
N PHE A 124 -0.10 6.11 -17.36
CA PHE A 124 0.92 5.11 -17.11
C PHE A 124 2.23 5.71 -16.61
N ILE A 125 2.70 6.79 -17.29
CA ILE A 125 3.92 7.50 -16.89
C ILE A 125 3.75 8.11 -15.49
N SER A 126 2.61 8.76 -15.24
CA SER A 126 2.27 9.32 -13.93
C SER A 126 2.32 8.26 -12.81
N ARG A 127 1.65 7.12 -13.01
CA ARG A 127 1.62 6.03 -12.02
C ARG A 127 2.98 5.36 -11.83
N ALA A 128 3.78 5.23 -12.89
CA ALA A 128 5.14 4.71 -12.81
C ALA A 128 6.06 5.63 -12.00
N LEU A 129 5.99 6.93 -12.25
CA LEU A 129 6.77 7.92 -11.50
C LEU A 129 6.34 7.97 -10.03
N ASP A 130 5.02 8.02 -9.76
CA ASP A 130 4.49 8.02 -8.40
C ASP A 130 4.86 6.73 -7.65
N GLY A 131 4.80 5.56 -8.30
CA GLY A 131 5.23 4.29 -7.73
C GLY A 131 6.74 4.28 -7.43
N LEU A 132 7.58 4.71 -8.38
CA LEU A 132 9.02 4.76 -8.20
C LEU A 132 9.41 5.66 -7.01
N THR A 133 8.76 6.81 -6.89
CA THR A 133 8.98 7.76 -5.80
C THR A 133 8.21 7.41 -4.53
N GLY A 134 7.24 6.49 -4.59
CA GLY A 134 6.47 5.99 -3.46
C GLY A 134 7.28 5.22 -2.39
N GLY A 135 8.61 5.20 -2.50
CA GLY A 135 9.53 4.71 -1.47
C GLY A 135 9.53 5.51 -0.16
N ASN A 136 8.78 6.61 -0.08
CA ASN A 136 8.63 7.46 1.10
C ASN A 136 8.18 6.70 2.35
N ILE A 137 7.37 5.65 2.22
CA ILE A 137 6.88 4.85 3.35
C ILE A 137 8.04 4.18 4.07
N SER A 138 8.99 3.57 3.34
CA SER A 138 10.16 2.92 3.94
C SER A 138 11.08 3.94 4.63
N VAL A 139 11.29 5.10 4.01
CA VAL A 139 12.11 6.18 4.55
C VAL A 139 11.43 6.84 5.75
N ALA A 140 10.10 7.03 5.72
CA ALA A 140 9.32 7.57 6.84
C ALA A 140 9.35 6.64 8.06
N ASN A 141 9.24 5.32 7.83
CA ASN A 141 9.37 4.34 8.90
C ASN A 141 10.79 4.31 9.49
N ALA A 142 11.82 4.44 8.65
CA ALA A 142 13.21 4.54 9.12
C ALA A 142 13.44 5.84 9.91
N TYR A 143 12.96 6.98 9.42
CA TYR A 143 12.99 8.25 10.15
C TYR A 143 12.30 8.13 11.53
N LEU A 144 11.10 7.52 11.55
CA LEU A 144 10.34 7.29 12.78
C LEU A 144 11.11 6.41 13.77
N ALA A 145 11.78 5.38 13.28
CA ALA A 145 12.63 4.51 14.10
C ALA A 145 13.81 5.30 14.70
N ASP A 146 14.47 6.15 13.88
CA ASP A 146 15.63 6.94 14.29
C ASP A 146 15.30 7.95 15.43
N ILE A 147 14.09 8.54 15.43
CA ILE A 147 13.66 9.52 16.44
C ILE A 147 12.93 8.89 17.64
N SER A 148 12.67 7.58 17.60
CA SER A 148 11.92 6.88 18.64
C SER A 148 12.85 6.16 19.59
N THR A 149 12.59 6.30 20.91
CA THR A 149 13.20 5.46 21.94
C THR A 149 12.50 4.10 21.99
N ASP A 150 13.10 3.06 22.56
CA ASP A 150 12.47 1.74 22.68
C ASP A 150 11.11 1.79 23.40
N LYS A 151 10.97 2.66 24.41
CA LYS A 151 9.71 2.88 25.15
C LYS A 151 8.63 3.57 24.30
N SER A 152 9.01 4.47 23.39
CA SER A 152 8.07 5.26 22.58
C SER A 152 7.82 4.67 21.18
N ARG A 153 8.66 3.74 20.72
CA ARG A 153 8.64 3.19 19.37
C ARG A 153 7.26 2.64 18.98
N SER A 154 6.72 1.71 19.76
CA SER A 154 5.40 1.11 19.49
C SER A 154 4.28 2.17 19.43
N LYS A 155 4.29 3.14 20.37
CA LYS A 155 3.32 4.24 20.39
C LYS A 155 3.42 5.13 19.15
N ASN A 156 4.64 5.41 18.68
CA ASN A 156 4.89 6.27 17.53
C ASN A 156 4.48 5.59 16.22
N PHE A 157 4.81 4.29 16.04
CA PHE A 157 4.31 3.50 14.91
C PHE A 157 2.78 3.35 14.91
N GLY A 158 2.17 3.22 16.10
CA GLY A 158 0.71 3.25 16.24
C GLY A 158 0.10 4.58 15.76
N LYS A 159 0.70 5.73 16.10
CA LYS A 159 0.26 7.04 15.57
C LYS A 159 0.40 7.12 14.06
N MET A 160 1.49 6.56 13.50
CA MET A 160 1.70 6.51 12.05
C MET A 160 0.60 5.71 11.35
N ALA A 161 0.25 4.54 11.89
CA ALA A 161 -0.84 3.71 11.37
C ALA A 161 -2.21 4.43 11.43
N ILE A 162 -2.51 5.13 12.53
CA ILE A 162 -3.73 5.96 12.64
C ILE A 162 -3.74 7.05 11.58
N SER A 163 -2.62 7.74 11.38
CA SER A 163 -2.46 8.77 10.36
C SER A 163 -2.76 8.23 8.96
N SER A 164 -2.21 7.06 8.61
CA SER A 164 -2.50 6.39 7.33
C SER A 164 -3.98 6.01 7.19
N ASN A 165 -4.57 5.41 8.23
CA ASN A 165 -5.97 4.99 8.20
C ASN A 165 -6.92 6.19 8.01
N LEU A 166 -6.65 7.32 8.67
CA LEU A 166 -7.42 8.55 8.45
C LEU A 166 -7.30 9.04 7.00
N GLY A 167 -6.12 8.95 6.39
CA GLY A 167 -5.93 9.27 4.98
C GLY A 167 -6.79 8.40 4.06
N PHE A 168 -6.86 7.09 4.32
CA PHE A 168 -7.70 6.15 3.56
C PHE A 168 -9.20 6.39 3.70
N ILE A 169 -9.66 7.05 4.77
CA ILE A 169 -11.07 7.42 4.93
C ILE A 169 -11.35 8.72 4.17
N VAL A 170 -10.52 9.73 4.43
CA VAL A 170 -10.78 11.09 3.92
C VAL A 170 -10.59 11.16 2.40
N GLY A 171 -9.62 10.40 1.84
CA GLY A 171 -9.35 10.42 0.39
C GLY A 171 -10.56 10.03 -0.47
N PRO A 172 -11.16 8.83 -0.32
CA PRO A 172 -12.32 8.44 -1.08
C PRO A 172 -13.56 9.32 -0.83
N ALA A 173 -13.77 9.79 0.42
CA ALA A 173 -14.84 10.73 0.74
C ALA A 173 -14.66 12.04 -0.04
N LEU A 174 -13.45 12.58 -0.06
CA LEU A 174 -13.15 13.79 -0.80
C LEU A 174 -13.33 13.59 -2.32
N ALA A 175 -12.90 12.43 -2.85
CA ALA A 175 -13.11 12.09 -4.25
C ALA A 175 -14.59 12.01 -4.63
N GLY A 176 -15.41 11.37 -3.78
CA GLY A 176 -16.86 11.28 -4.00
C GLY A 176 -17.56 12.64 -3.98
N ILE A 177 -17.21 13.50 -3.01
CA ILE A 177 -17.77 14.86 -2.90
C ILE A 177 -17.35 15.73 -4.08
N LEU A 178 -16.07 15.77 -4.40
CA LEU A 178 -15.55 16.59 -5.49
C LEU A 178 -15.97 16.06 -6.87
N GLY A 179 -16.03 14.75 -7.02
CA GLY A 179 -16.46 14.10 -8.25
C GLY A 179 -17.95 14.23 -8.57
N ALA A 180 -18.79 14.56 -7.58
CA ALA A 180 -20.19 14.88 -7.78
C ALA A 180 -20.44 16.22 -8.48
N THR A 181 -19.40 17.02 -8.68
CA THR A 181 -19.49 18.33 -9.33
C THR A 181 -19.46 18.21 -10.86
N VAL A 182 -19.75 19.31 -11.55
CA VAL A 182 -19.69 19.38 -13.02
C VAL A 182 -18.29 19.13 -13.61
N TYR A 183 -17.27 19.29 -12.77
CA TYR A 183 -15.86 19.05 -13.16
C TYR A 183 -15.42 17.59 -12.97
N LYS A 184 -16.30 16.71 -12.49
CA LYS A 184 -16.07 15.26 -12.33
C LYS A 184 -14.68 14.94 -11.74
N GLU A 185 -13.86 14.16 -12.45
CA GLU A 185 -12.54 13.67 -12.02
C GLU A 185 -11.48 14.79 -11.92
N MET A 186 -11.70 15.93 -12.58
CA MET A 186 -10.72 17.01 -12.60
C MET A 186 -10.49 17.62 -11.21
N LEU A 187 -11.56 17.80 -10.41
CA LEU A 187 -11.43 18.36 -9.06
C LEU A 187 -10.75 17.43 -8.06
N PRO A 188 -11.06 16.13 -7.98
CA PRO A 188 -10.30 15.19 -7.16
C PRO A 188 -8.82 15.15 -7.51
N VAL A 189 -8.46 15.16 -8.79
CA VAL A 189 -7.06 15.17 -9.23
C VAL A 189 -6.38 16.50 -8.89
N LEU A 190 -7.04 17.63 -9.11
CA LEU A 190 -6.51 18.93 -8.69
C LEU A 190 -6.31 19.00 -7.18
N ALA A 191 -7.25 18.46 -6.39
CA ALA A 191 -7.08 18.34 -4.95
C ALA A 191 -5.86 17.49 -4.59
N ALA A 192 -5.60 16.37 -5.28
CA ALA A 192 -4.43 15.55 -5.06
C ALA A 192 -3.12 16.30 -5.42
N VAL A 193 -3.10 17.11 -6.47
CA VAL A 193 -1.96 18.01 -6.79
C VAL A 193 -1.70 19.00 -5.66
N ILE A 194 -2.74 19.67 -5.14
CA ILE A 194 -2.61 20.65 -4.06
C ILE A 194 -2.16 19.94 -2.77
N ILE A 195 -2.75 18.81 -2.45
CA ILE A 195 -2.45 18.00 -1.26
C ILE A 195 -0.99 17.53 -1.30
N SER A 196 -0.50 17.02 -2.43
CA SER A 196 0.89 16.58 -2.58
C SER A 196 1.87 17.75 -2.50
N PHE A 197 1.52 18.91 -3.04
CA PHE A 197 2.32 20.15 -2.88
C PHE A 197 2.42 20.57 -1.41
N ILE A 198 1.31 20.54 -0.67
CA ILE A 198 1.30 20.83 0.78
C ILE A 198 2.20 19.84 1.53
N ALA A 199 2.18 18.54 1.17
CA ALA A 199 3.08 17.54 1.78
C ALA A 199 4.56 17.90 1.55
N VAL A 200 4.94 18.31 0.33
CA VAL A 200 6.29 18.78 0.03
C VAL A 200 6.67 19.96 0.91
N MET A 201 5.79 20.96 1.03
CA MET A 201 6.03 22.16 1.86
C MET A 201 6.19 21.82 3.35
N ILE A 202 5.36 20.91 3.89
CA ILE A 202 5.46 20.46 5.27
C ILE A 202 6.82 19.80 5.54
N ILE A 203 7.27 18.90 4.66
CA ILE A 203 8.57 18.23 4.80
C ILE A 203 9.70 19.24 4.66
N ALA A 204 9.65 20.12 3.67
CA ALA A 204 10.69 21.11 3.43
C ALA A 204 10.87 22.06 4.63
N LEU A 205 9.77 22.61 5.16
CA LEU A 205 9.77 23.67 6.15
C LEU A 205 9.78 23.17 7.60
N MET A 206 9.02 22.10 7.89
CA MET A 206 8.77 21.68 9.27
C MET A 206 9.57 20.44 9.70
N LEU A 207 9.92 19.54 8.77
CA LEU A 207 10.65 18.34 9.12
C LEU A 207 12.12 18.68 9.36
N LYS A 208 12.68 18.23 10.49
CA LYS A 208 14.11 18.33 10.78
C LYS A 208 14.80 17.04 10.35
N GLU A 209 16.11 17.11 10.05
CA GLU A 209 16.89 15.90 9.79
C GLU A 209 16.93 15.02 11.05
N SER A 210 16.71 13.71 10.89
CA SER A 210 16.99 12.77 11.95
C SER A 210 18.51 12.72 12.17
N LYS A 211 18.96 12.63 13.42
CA LYS A 211 20.38 12.39 13.67
C LYS A 211 20.73 11.02 13.11
N VAL A 212 21.28 10.98 11.90
CA VAL A 212 21.94 9.81 11.40
C VAL A 212 23.11 9.54 12.36
N SER A 213 22.99 8.45 13.12
CA SER A 213 24.13 7.96 13.90
C SER A 213 25.13 7.42 12.88
N THR A 214 25.90 8.32 12.28
CA THR A 214 27.08 7.96 11.50
C THR A 214 28.14 7.44 12.44
N THR A 215 28.06 6.16 12.77
CA THR A 215 29.19 5.41 13.30
C THR A 215 30.13 5.07 12.11
N THR A 216 30.41 6.05 11.29
CA THR A 216 31.40 5.91 10.23
C THR A 216 32.45 6.96 10.44
N SER A 217 33.67 6.48 10.65
CA SER A 217 34.89 7.26 10.68
C SER A 217 34.88 8.44 9.69
N ASN A 218 35.56 9.51 10.06
CA ASN A 218 35.72 10.80 9.38
C ASN A 218 36.05 10.79 7.87
N SER A 219 36.05 9.64 7.21
CA SER A 219 36.35 9.46 5.77
C SER A 219 35.13 9.62 4.84
N VAL A 220 33.89 9.65 5.36
CA VAL A 220 32.68 9.74 4.51
C VAL A 220 32.16 11.16 4.35
N LEU A 221 32.61 12.11 5.18
CA LEU A 221 32.13 13.50 5.16
C LEU A 221 32.50 14.29 3.88
N ASN A 222 33.36 13.74 3.01
CA ASN A 222 33.79 14.40 1.77
C ASN A 222 33.33 13.70 0.47
N MET A 223 32.39 12.74 0.54
CA MET A 223 31.86 12.15 -0.69
C MET A 223 30.82 13.07 -1.36
N SER A 224 31.11 13.46 -2.58
CA SER A 224 30.16 14.21 -3.41
C SER A 224 28.88 13.38 -3.61
N GLU A 225 27.71 14.06 -3.67
CA GLU A 225 26.39 13.43 -3.87
C GLU A 225 26.36 12.49 -5.10
N LYS A 226 27.14 12.81 -6.17
CA LYS A 226 27.29 11.97 -7.36
C LYS A 226 27.93 10.62 -7.07
N VAL A 227 28.89 10.57 -6.14
CA VAL A 227 29.57 9.32 -5.73
C VAL A 227 28.64 8.47 -4.85
N ALA A 228 27.83 9.11 -4.00
CA ALA A 228 26.82 8.44 -3.19
C ALA A 228 25.76 7.75 -4.08
N ILE A 229 25.27 8.44 -5.11
CA ILE A 229 24.31 7.89 -6.10
C ILE A 229 24.94 6.70 -6.84
N ARG A 230 26.19 6.82 -7.31
CA ARG A 230 26.90 5.74 -8.02
C ARG A 230 27.10 4.51 -7.15
N ASN A 231 27.42 4.68 -5.87
CA ASN A 231 27.60 3.57 -4.92
C ASN A 231 26.28 2.90 -4.50
N THR A 232 25.14 3.56 -4.66
CA THR A 232 23.82 2.98 -4.41
C THR A 232 23.48 1.91 -5.45
N PHE A 233 23.98 2.05 -6.68
CA PHE A 233 23.77 1.10 -7.76
C PHE A 233 24.86 0.02 -7.86
N SER A 234 26.01 0.19 -7.20
CA SER A 234 27.05 -0.84 -7.09
C SER A 234 26.75 -1.76 -5.90
N CYS A 235 26.62 -3.05 -6.16
CA CYS A 235 26.23 -4.09 -5.21
C CYS A 235 27.26 -4.42 -4.12
N GLU A 236 27.86 -3.46 -3.44
CA GLU A 236 28.62 -3.73 -2.23
C GLU A 236 27.80 -3.37 -0.98
N PRO A 237 27.38 -4.37 -0.17
CA PRO A 237 26.75 -4.11 1.11
C PRO A 237 27.79 -3.53 2.07
N LYS A 238 27.82 -2.22 2.27
CA LYS A 238 28.57 -1.63 3.39
C LYS A 238 27.79 -1.85 4.68
N GLU A 239 28.41 -2.61 5.58
CA GLU A 239 27.96 -2.86 6.94
C GLU A 239 27.76 -1.55 7.71
N CYS A 240 26.51 -1.13 7.88
CA CYS A 240 26.14 0.03 8.68
C CYS A 240 25.54 -0.33 10.05
N TYR A 241 25.69 -1.57 10.50
CA TYR A 241 25.31 -1.98 11.84
C TYR A 241 26.38 -2.91 12.43
N ASN A 242 27.20 -2.40 13.34
CA ASN A 242 27.93 -3.22 14.30
C ASN A 242 26.95 -3.82 15.31
N ILE A 243 26.14 -4.78 14.83
CA ILE A 243 25.50 -5.74 15.71
C ILE A 243 26.46 -6.90 15.77
N SER A 244 27.04 -7.13 16.94
CA SER A 244 27.82 -8.33 17.26
C SER A 244 27.10 -9.58 16.73
N ASN A 245 27.53 -10.04 15.56
CA ASN A 245 27.17 -11.30 14.90
C ASN A 245 25.72 -11.81 15.03
N PRO A 246 24.73 -11.29 14.32
CA PRO A 246 23.73 -12.12 13.72
C PRO A 246 24.23 -12.50 12.32
N LYS A 247 24.27 -13.77 11.96
CA LYS A 247 24.46 -14.24 10.60
C LYS A 247 23.59 -13.40 9.68
N ASN A 248 24.19 -12.65 8.75
CA ASN A 248 23.47 -11.83 7.79
C ASN A 248 22.55 -12.77 6.98
N LEU A 249 21.26 -12.84 7.36
CA LEU A 249 20.28 -13.62 6.61
C LEU A 249 20.09 -12.93 5.25
N SER A 250 20.45 -13.65 4.19
CA SER A 250 20.09 -13.24 2.84
C SER A 250 18.58 -13.27 2.67
N PHE A 251 18.05 -12.51 1.71
CA PHE A 251 16.63 -12.55 1.31
C PHE A 251 16.16 -14.01 1.08
N LEU A 252 16.98 -14.84 0.47
CA LEU A 252 16.69 -16.26 0.21
C LEU A 252 16.73 -17.14 1.49
N ASP A 253 17.53 -16.78 2.48
CA ASP A 253 17.62 -17.55 3.72
C ASP A 253 16.35 -17.44 4.57
N VAL A 254 15.58 -16.35 4.42
CA VAL A 254 14.30 -16.17 5.08
C VAL A 254 13.30 -17.26 4.67
N PHE A 255 13.33 -17.71 3.41
CA PHE A 255 12.51 -18.82 2.93
C PHE A 255 12.91 -20.17 3.50
N ARG A 256 14.10 -20.30 4.07
CA ARG A 256 14.57 -21.53 4.74
C ARG A 256 14.23 -21.59 6.21
N LEU A 257 13.75 -20.46 6.78
CA LEU A 257 13.35 -20.43 8.19
C LEU A 257 12.06 -21.24 8.41
N LYS A 258 12.13 -22.20 9.33
CA LYS A 258 10.99 -23.07 9.69
C LYS A 258 9.79 -22.21 10.13
N ASN A 259 8.63 -22.47 9.56
CA ASN A 259 7.37 -21.76 9.79
C ASN A 259 7.24 -20.34 9.21
N ILE A 260 8.31 -19.67 8.78
CA ILE A 260 8.25 -18.34 8.14
C ILE A 260 7.84 -18.49 6.67
N SER A 261 8.43 -19.44 5.94
CA SER A 261 8.07 -19.73 4.54
C SER A 261 6.56 -19.93 4.36
N PHE A 262 5.94 -20.66 5.28
CA PHE A 262 4.50 -20.90 5.25
C PHE A 262 3.71 -19.58 5.42
N LEU A 263 4.13 -18.69 6.32
CA LEU A 263 3.50 -17.39 6.51
C LEU A 263 3.69 -16.49 5.28
N LEU A 264 4.85 -16.54 4.62
CA LEU A 264 5.09 -15.78 3.39
C LEU A 264 4.19 -16.26 2.24
N VAL A 265 3.96 -17.58 2.13
CA VAL A 265 3.01 -18.14 1.16
C VAL A 265 1.58 -17.70 1.48
N LEU A 266 1.17 -17.72 2.76
CA LEU A 266 -0.13 -17.18 3.16
C LEU A 266 -0.24 -15.69 2.81
N TYR A 267 0.80 -14.91 3.09
CA TYR A 267 0.87 -13.49 2.75
C TYR A 267 0.63 -13.26 1.26
N PHE A 268 1.31 -14.05 0.41
CA PHE A 268 1.16 -13.99 -1.04
C PHE A 268 -0.30 -14.26 -1.46
N PHE A 269 -0.91 -15.37 -1.01
CA PHE A 269 -2.28 -15.73 -1.40
C PHE A 269 -3.33 -14.75 -0.86
N ILE A 270 -3.15 -14.21 0.34
CA ILE A 270 -4.01 -13.15 0.88
C ILE A 270 -4.00 -11.96 -0.07
N PHE A 271 -2.81 -11.44 -0.41
CA PHE A 271 -2.70 -10.29 -1.31
C PHE A 271 -3.18 -10.60 -2.73
N LEU A 272 -2.94 -11.81 -3.24
CA LEU A 272 -3.42 -12.25 -4.54
C LEU A 272 -4.95 -12.19 -4.60
N GLY A 273 -5.65 -12.82 -3.66
CA GLY A 273 -7.11 -12.81 -3.60
C GLY A 273 -7.69 -11.40 -3.47
N PHE A 274 -7.09 -10.58 -2.60
CA PHE A 274 -7.49 -9.18 -2.44
C PHE A 274 -7.31 -8.37 -3.73
N ASN A 275 -6.20 -8.51 -4.42
CA ASN A 275 -5.92 -7.68 -5.59
C ASN A 275 -6.70 -8.10 -6.83
N ILE A 276 -7.05 -9.38 -6.98
CA ILE A 276 -8.04 -9.80 -7.98
C ILE A 276 -9.38 -9.12 -7.70
N PHE A 277 -9.84 -9.11 -6.44
CA PHE A 277 -11.06 -8.42 -6.03
C PHE A 277 -10.95 -6.91 -6.25
N TYR A 278 -9.85 -6.26 -5.84
CA TYR A 278 -9.67 -4.80 -5.97
C TYR A 278 -9.65 -4.32 -7.42
N THR A 279 -9.29 -5.18 -8.37
CA THR A 279 -9.44 -4.84 -9.80
C THR A 279 -10.87 -5.07 -10.27
N ALA A 280 -11.46 -6.22 -9.94
CA ALA A 280 -12.79 -6.60 -10.44
C ALA A 280 -13.89 -5.68 -9.88
N PHE A 281 -13.84 -5.32 -8.60
CA PHE A 281 -14.93 -4.60 -7.93
C PHE A 281 -15.21 -3.21 -8.52
N PRO A 282 -14.23 -2.30 -8.74
CA PRO A 282 -14.52 -1.01 -9.34
C PRO A 282 -15.12 -1.12 -10.75
N ILE A 283 -14.68 -2.12 -11.52
CA ILE A 283 -15.19 -2.36 -12.86
C ILE A 283 -16.65 -2.83 -12.79
N ASP A 284 -16.92 -3.80 -11.92
CA ASP A 284 -18.28 -4.34 -11.70
C ASP A 284 -19.23 -3.30 -11.14
N ALA A 285 -18.77 -2.43 -10.28
CA ALA A 285 -19.55 -1.32 -9.75
C ALA A 285 -20.01 -0.36 -10.86
N VAL A 286 -19.15 -0.08 -11.85
CA VAL A 286 -19.48 0.77 -13.00
C VAL A 286 -20.32 0.01 -14.03
N ASP A 287 -19.91 -1.19 -14.45
CA ASP A 287 -20.53 -1.94 -15.53
C ASP A 287 -21.76 -2.71 -15.09
N GLY A 288 -21.71 -3.35 -13.93
CA GLY A 288 -22.78 -4.19 -13.39
C GLY A 288 -23.81 -3.40 -12.58
N LEU A 289 -23.35 -2.63 -11.60
CA LEU A 289 -24.22 -1.88 -10.67
C LEU A 289 -24.59 -0.49 -11.18
N LYS A 290 -23.94 0.00 -12.24
CA LYS A 290 -24.13 1.35 -12.82
C LYS A 290 -23.88 2.47 -11.83
N TRP A 291 -22.91 2.28 -10.95
CA TRP A 291 -22.56 3.27 -9.94
C TRP A 291 -21.85 4.48 -10.56
N SER A 292 -22.18 5.63 -9.98
CA SER A 292 -21.47 6.89 -10.19
C SER A 292 -20.22 6.96 -9.31
N MET A 293 -19.36 7.94 -9.59
CA MET A 293 -18.20 8.24 -8.74
C MET A 293 -18.60 8.56 -7.30
N THR A 294 -19.74 9.22 -7.09
CA THR A 294 -20.24 9.55 -5.76
C THR A 294 -20.59 8.30 -4.96
N GLU A 295 -21.32 7.34 -5.57
CA GLU A 295 -21.66 6.07 -4.93
C GLU A 295 -20.41 5.26 -4.59
N MET A 296 -19.43 5.22 -5.48
CA MET A 296 -18.14 4.62 -5.25
C MET A 296 -17.40 5.28 -4.08
N GLY A 297 -17.39 6.62 -4.02
CA GLY A 297 -16.80 7.39 -2.92
C GLY A 297 -17.49 7.13 -1.59
N ILE A 298 -18.82 7.06 -1.57
CA ILE A 298 -19.61 6.71 -0.37
C ILE A 298 -19.27 5.30 0.09
N PHE A 299 -19.23 4.32 -0.82
CA PHE A 299 -18.90 2.94 -0.50
C PHE A 299 -17.54 2.82 0.19
N TYR A 300 -16.49 3.37 -0.40
CA TYR A 300 -15.15 3.32 0.19
C TYR A 300 -15.04 4.07 1.51
N SER A 301 -15.77 5.17 1.66
CA SER A 301 -15.82 5.94 2.91
C SER A 301 -16.49 5.17 4.03
N VAL A 302 -17.64 4.56 3.75
CA VAL A 302 -18.36 3.70 4.70
C VAL A 302 -17.55 2.48 5.05
N LEU A 303 -16.94 1.81 4.05
CA LEU A 303 -16.05 0.66 4.27
C LEU A 303 -14.92 1.02 5.22
N SER A 304 -14.24 2.14 4.98
CA SER A 304 -13.13 2.59 5.81
C SER A 304 -13.59 2.92 7.24
N GLY A 305 -14.76 3.54 7.40
CA GLY A 305 -15.36 3.82 8.71
C GLY A 305 -15.68 2.54 9.49
N VAL A 306 -16.31 1.56 8.83
CA VAL A 306 -16.61 0.25 9.46
C VAL A 306 -15.33 -0.50 9.79
N MET A 307 -14.29 -0.42 8.94
CA MET A 307 -12.97 -1.01 9.21
C MET A 307 -12.35 -0.48 10.49
N ILE A 308 -12.45 0.80 10.78
CA ILE A 308 -11.95 1.38 12.05
C ILE A 308 -12.69 0.80 13.25
N LEU A 309 -14.02 0.71 13.16
CA LEU A 309 -14.83 0.12 14.23
C LEU A 309 -14.45 -1.35 14.47
N VAL A 310 -14.17 -2.09 13.40
CA VAL A 310 -13.78 -3.49 13.53
C VAL A 310 -12.35 -3.62 14.07
N GLN A 311 -11.38 -2.91 13.52
CA GLN A 311 -9.98 -2.98 13.96
C GLN A 311 -9.74 -2.37 15.35
N GLY A 312 -10.62 -1.48 15.81
CA GLY A 312 -10.57 -0.91 17.15
C GLY A 312 -11.27 -1.79 18.19
N PRO A 313 -12.53 -1.48 18.53
CA PRO A 313 -13.24 -2.16 19.62
C PRO A 313 -13.55 -3.63 19.38
N VAL A 314 -13.91 -4.02 18.12
CA VAL A 314 -14.31 -5.42 17.84
C VAL A 314 -13.10 -6.34 17.92
N LEU A 315 -11.99 -6.01 17.26
CA LEU A 315 -10.75 -6.79 17.32
C LEU A 315 -10.23 -6.89 18.76
N ARG A 316 -10.26 -5.78 19.51
CA ARG A 316 -9.84 -5.80 20.92
C ARG A 316 -10.64 -6.81 21.76
N LYS A 317 -11.96 -6.84 21.61
CA LYS A 317 -12.81 -7.84 22.30
C LYS A 317 -12.55 -9.26 21.78
N ALA A 318 -12.40 -9.43 20.47
CA ALA A 318 -12.14 -10.71 19.86
C ALA A 318 -10.82 -11.35 20.38
N LEU A 319 -9.77 -10.54 20.56
CA LEU A 319 -8.49 -10.98 21.11
C LEU A 319 -8.53 -11.36 22.60
N GLN A 320 -9.53 -10.90 23.35
CA GLN A 320 -9.76 -11.33 24.72
C GLN A 320 -10.40 -12.73 24.81
N ILE A 321 -11.16 -13.12 23.78
CA ILE A 321 -11.95 -14.36 23.76
C ILE A 321 -11.26 -15.44 22.91
N SER A 322 -10.50 -15.04 21.88
CA SER A 322 -9.94 -15.94 20.89
C SER A 322 -8.47 -15.64 20.62
N SER A 323 -7.71 -16.67 20.21
CA SER A 323 -6.31 -16.48 19.79
C SER A 323 -6.22 -15.86 18.39
N GLU A 324 -5.07 -15.22 18.10
CA GLU A 324 -4.80 -14.61 16.79
C GLU A 324 -4.96 -15.61 15.65
N GLU A 325 -4.50 -16.85 15.83
CA GLU A 325 -4.61 -17.93 14.85
C GLU A 325 -6.09 -18.25 14.52
N LYS A 326 -6.96 -18.31 15.54
CA LYS A 326 -8.40 -18.50 15.33
C LYS A 326 -9.02 -17.33 14.59
N LEU A 327 -8.59 -16.09 14.88
CA LEU A 327 -9.09 -14.91 14.19
C LEU A 327 -8.64 -14.86 12.72
N VAL A 328 -7.46 -15.39 12.37
CA VAL A 328 -7.06 -15.55 10.98
C VAL A 328 -7.95 -16.55 10.26
N VAL A 329 -8.28 -17.70 10.88
CA VAL A 329 -9.17 -18.71 10.29
C VAL A 329 -10.58 -18.16 10.10
N ILE A 330 -11.17 -17.56 11.15
CA ILE A 330 -12.54 -17.01 11.07
C ILE A 330 -12.61 -15.85 10.07
N GLY A 331 -11.64 -14.95 10.12
CA GLY A 331 -11.59 -13.79 9.22
C GLY A 331 -11.43 -14.18 7.75
N SER A 332 -10.60 -15.19 7.43
CA SER A 332 -10.45 -15.69 6.07
C SER A 332 -11.72 -16.41 5.58
N LEU A 333 -12.44 -17.14 6.43
CA LEU A 333 -13.73 -17.72 6.09
C LEU A 333 -14.76 -16.63 5.74
N ILE A 334 -14.90 -15.60 6.58
CA ILE A 334 -15.82 -14.49 6.36
C ILE A 334 -15.47 -13.79 5.05
N LEU A 335 -14.18 -13.56 4.76
CA LEU A 335 -13.74 -12.94 3.51
C LEU A 335 -14.01 -13.80 2.28
N GLY A 336 -13.82 -15.11 2.37
CA GLY A 336 -14.16 -16.03 1.27
C GLY A 336 -15.63 -15.97 0.90
N ILE A 337 -16.53 -16.00 1.92
CA ILE A 337 -17.97 -15.81 1.72
C ILE A 337 -18.27 -14.43 1.14
N ASN A 338 -17.63 -13.41 1.70
CA ASN A 338 -17.78 -12.03 1.23
C ASN A 338 -17.49 -11.87 -0.27
N PHE A 339 -16.34 -12.39 -0.73
CA PHE A 339 -15.98 -12.26 -2.16
C PHE A 339 -16.94 -13.04 -3.06
N ALA A 340 -17.47 -14.18 -2.60
CA ALA A 340 -18.49 -14.92 -3.34
C ALA A 340 -19.81 -14.14 -3.49
N LEU A 341 -20.19 -13.33 -2.49
CA LEU A 341 -21.41 -12.53 -2.53
C LEU A 341 -21.39 -11.44 -3.60
N PHE A 342 -20.21 -10.90 -3.94
CA PHE A 342 -20.09 -9.88 -4.99
C PHE A 342 -20.47 -10.40 -6.40
N MET A 343 -20.50 -11.72 -6.61
CA MET A 343 -20.97 -12.30 -7.87
C MET A 343 -22.43 -11.92 -8.21
N PHE A 344 -23.22 -11.61 -7.18
CA PHE A 344 -24.67 -11.37 -7.35
C PHE A 344 -25.00 -9.90 -7.54
N ASN A 345 -24.57 -9.18 -8.49
CA ASN A 345 -24.82 -7.79 -8.86
C ASN A 345 -26.08 -7.15 -8.20
N SER A 346 -26.10 -7.10 -6.86
CA SER A 346 -27.20 -6.60 -6.06
C SER A 346 -26.72 -5.52 -5.10
N ASN A 347 -27.25 -4.31 -5.19
CA ASN A 347 -26.89 -3.20 -4.30
C ASN A 347 -27.04 -3.57 -2.81
N ILE A 348 -28.06 -4.34 -2.44
CA ILE A 348 -28.27 -4.75 -1.03
C ILE A 348 -27.14 -5.71 -0.61
N LEU A 349 -26.81 -6.70 -1.44
CA LEU A 349 -25.75 -7.66 -1.13
C LEU A 349 -24.37 -7.02 -1.06
N VAL A 350 -24.11 -5.98 -1.85
CA VAL A 350 -22.85 -5.25 -1.82
C VAL A 350 -22.66 -4.52 -0.48
N TYR A 351 -23.70 -3.93 0.10
CA TYR A 351 -23.58 -3.31 1.44
C TYR A 351 -23.49 -4.37 2.56
N VAL A 352 -24.13 -5.51 2.43
CA VAL A 352 -23.91 -6.65 3.34
C VAL A 352 -22.47 -7.15 3.22
N ALA A 353 -21.99 -7.31 2.00
CA ALA A 353 -20.61 -7.69 1.70
C ALA A 353 -19.60 -6.66 2.25
N LEU A 354 -19.90 -5.36 2.21
CA LEU A 354 -19.06 -4.32 2.82
C LEU A 354 -18.80 -4.60 4.31
N VAL A 355 -19.87 -4.93 5.05
CA VAL A 355 -19.76 -5.24 6.49
C VAL A 355 -18.96 -6.52 6.71
N LEU A 356 -19.20 -7.56 5.91
CA LEU A 356 -18.46 -8.81 5.97
C LEU A 356 -16.99 -8.61 5.60
N PHE A 357 -16.69 -7.76 4.61
CA PHE A 357 -15.31 -7.38 4.25
C PHE A 357 -14.60 -6.75 5.44
N ALA A 358 -15.24 -5.76 6.08
CA ALA A 358 -14.66 -5.08 7.22
C ALA A 358 -14.43 -6.04 8.40
N LEU A 359 -15.38 -6.94 8.68
CA LEU A 359 -15.24 -7.96 9.72
C LEU A 359 -14.12 -8.96 9.38
N GLY A 360 -14.16 -9.54 8.19
CA GLY A 360 -13.21 -10.55 7.77
C GLY A 360 -11.78 -10.01 7.71
N ASN A 361 -11.55 -8.89 7.01
CA ASN A 361 -10.25 -8.27 6.90
C ASN A 361 -9.78 -7.65 8.22
N GLY A 362 -10.68 -6.99 8.94
CA GLY A 362 -10.36 -6.34 10.21
C GLY A 362 -9.94 -7.32 11.32
N LEU A 363 -10.42 -8.57 11.29
CA LEU A 363 -9.98 -9.63 12.20
C LEU A 363 -8.74 -10.36 11.67
N MET A 364 -8.73 -10.71 10.39
CA MET A 364 -7.68 -11.54 9.78
C MET A 364 -6.34 -10.82 9.70
N TRP A 365 -6.32 -9.63 9.07
CA TRP A 365 -5.07 -8.97 8.70
C TRP A 365 -4.21 -8.55 9.90
N PRO A 366 -4.72 -7.83 10.92
CA PRO A 366 -3.93 -7.47 12.09
C PRO A 366 -3.45 -8.70 12.88
N SER A 367 -4.28 -9.74 12.99
CA SER A 367 -3.92 -10.98 13.67
C SER A 367 -2.83 -11.73 12.92
N PHE A 368 -2.89 -11.80 11.59
CA PHE A 368 -1.86 -12.40 10.75
C PHE A 368 -0.52 -11.66 10.87
N MET A 369 -0.54 -10.32 10.81
CA MET A 369 0.67 -9.50 10.96
C MET A 369 1.29 -9.64 12.35
N SER A 370 0.48 -9.79 13.39
CA SER A 370 0.96 -10.07 14.74
C SER A 370 1.66 -11.43 14.82
N ILE A 371 1.08 -12.48 14.23
CA ILE A 371 1.70 -13.82 14.18
C ILE A 371 3.03 -13.76 13.41
N LEU A 372 3.07 -13.09 12.26
CA LEU A 372 4.28 -12.93 11.47
C LEU A 372 5.38 -12.21 12.28
N SER A 373 5.03 -11.13 12.95
CA SER A 373 5.95 -10.36 13.79
C SER A 373 6.48 -11.17 14.97
N LYS A 374 5.62 -11.89 15.69
CA LYS A 374 6.00 -12.74 16.83
C LYS A 374 6.95 -13.86 16.42
N ARG A 375 6.68 -14.52 15.26
CA ARG A 375 7.55 -15.60 14.75
C ARG A 375 8.87 -15.11 14.17
N ALA A 376 8.92 -13.85 13.69
CA ALA A 376 10.15 -13.21 13.25
C ALA A 376 11.15 -12.99 14.41
N GLY A 377 10.65 -12.82 15.64
CA GLY A 377 11.45 -12.45 16.79
C GLY A 377 12.06 -11.04 16.64
N THR A 378 12.73 -10.57 17.68
CA THR A 378 13.27 -9.19 17.71
C THR A 378 14.43 -8.97 16.74
N VAL A 379 15.23 -10.03 16.47
CA VAL A 379 16.47 -9.94 15.68
C VAL A 379 16.20 -9.90 14.16
N HIS A 380 15.16 -10.60 13.68
CA HIS A 380 14.91 -10.75 12.24
C HIS A 380 13.64 -10.03 11.76
N GLN A 381 13.00 -9.25 12.62
CA GLN A 381 11.71 -8.62 12.34
C GLN A 381 11.76 -7.73 11.08
N GLY A 382 12.80 -6.93 10.92
CA GLY A 382 12.95 -6.03 9.78
C GLY A 382 13.04 -6.77 8.45
N ILE A 383 13.92 -7.78 8.36
CA ILE A 383 14.10 -8.54 7.10
C ILE A 383 12.86 -9.36 6.75
N ILE A 384 12.22 -9.99 7.74
CA ILE A 384 11.01 -10.81 7.51
C ILE A 384 9.83 -9.94 7.09
N GLN A 385 9.65 -8.77 7.70
CA GLN A 385 8.64 -7.78 7.28
C GLN A 385 8.92 -7.26 5.86
N GLY A 386 10.19 -6.99 5.55
CA GLY A 386 10.61 -6.57 4.20
C GLY A 386 10.33 -7.63 3.14
N VAL A 387 10.68 -8.89 3.40
CA VAL A 387 10.39 -10.02 2.50
C VAL A 387 8.87 -10.22 2.37
N GLY A 388 8.11 -10.15 3.47
CA GLY A 388 6.65 -10.22 3.45
C GLY A 388 6.04 -9.12 2.57
N SER A 389 6.49 -7.88 2.72
CA SER A 389 6.05 -6.75 1.90
C SER A 389 6.37 -6.96 0.41
N SER A 390 7.55 -7.50 0.08
CA SER A 390 7.92 -7.84 -1.30
C SER A 390 7.03 -8.92 -1.88
N MET A 391 6.69 -9.96 -1.09
CA MET A 391 5.72 -11.00 -1.50
C MET A 391 4.33 -10.40 -1.73
N GLY A 392 3.91 -9.46 -0.88
CA GLY A 392 2.65 -8.74 -1.05
C GLY A 392 2.63 -7.89 -2.33
N SER A 393 3.71 -7.17 -2.62
CA SER A 393 3.83 -6.38 -3.85
C SER A 393 3.80 -7.26 -5.11
N LEU A 394 4.52 -8.39 -5.09
CA LEU A 394 4.50 -9.36 -6.19
C LEU A 394 3.09 -9.92 -6.41
N ALA A 395 2.42 -10.34 -5.34
CA ALA A 395 1.04 -10.82 -5.39
C ALA A 395 0.07 -9.73 -5.88
N SER A 396 0.30 -8.46 -5.50
CA SER A 396 -0.50 -7.33 -5.96
C SER A 396 -0.34 -7.11 -7.46
N ILE A 397 0.87 -7.13 -7.99
CA ILE A 397 1.13 -6.97 -9.43
C ILE A 397 0.39 -8.08 -10.21
N ILE A 398 0.57 -9.34 -9.79
CA ILE A 398 -0.07 -10.49 -10.44
C ILE A 398 -1.60 -10.38 -10.30
N GLY A 399 -2.10 -10.14 -9.09
CA GLY A 399 -3.53 -10.10 -8.80
C GLY A 399 -4.28 -9.00 -9.55
N LEU A 400 -3.70 -7.80 -9.64
CA LEU A 400 -4.30 -6.67 -10.36
C LEU A 400 -4.37 -6.93 -11.87
N VAL A 401 -3.31 -7.45 -12.48
CA VAL A 401 -3.29 -7.77 -13.92
C VAL A 401 -4.22 -8.95 -14.22
N VAL A 402 -4.09 -10.04 -13.47
CA VAL A 402 -4.94 -11.23 -13.63
C VAL A 402 -6.41 -10.90 -13.36
N GLY A 403 -6.71 -10.07 -12.35
CA GLY A 403 -8.06 -9.61 -12.06
C GLY A 403 -8.71 -8.88 -13.25
N GLY A 404 -7.95 -8.01 -13.93
CA GLY A 404 -8.42 -7.32 -15.13
C GLY A 404 -8.68 -8.27 -16.31
N ILE A 405 -7.79 -9.25 -16.54
CA ILE A 405 -7.97 -10.28 -17.58
C ILE A 405 -9.20 -11.14 -17.26
N LEU A 406 -9.31 -11.64 -16.05
CA LEU A 406 -10.41 -12.51 -15.63
C LEU A 406 -11.74 -11.77 -15.72
N TYR A 407 -11.80 -10.51 -15.28
CA TYR A 407 -13.05 -9.75 -15.38
C TYR A 407 -13.46 -9.53 -16.85
N ASN A 408 -12.51 -9.27 -17.73
CA ASN A 408 -12.78 -9.13 -19.16
C ASN A 408 -13.31 -10.43 -19.80
N LEU A 409 -12.86 -11.60 -19.32
CA LEU A 409 -13.28 -12.92 -19.84
C LEU A 409 -14.59 -13.43 -19.26
N MET A 410 -14.85 -13.18 -17.98
CA MET A 410 -15.94 -13.84 -17.25
C MET A 410 -16.77 -12.89 -16.35
N GLY A 411 -16.56 -11.59 -16.44
CA GLY A 411 -17.32 -10.58 -15.69
C GLY A 411 -17.30 -10.81 -14.19
N SER A 412 -18.44 -10.63 -13.52
CA SER A 412 -18.61 -10.77 -12.06
C SER A 412 -18.29 -12.17 -11.52
N THR A 413 -18.24 -13.22 -12.35
CA THR A 413 -17.78 -14.55 -11.89
C THR A 413 -16.29 -14.55 -11.46
N THR A 414 -15.52 -13.52 -11.81
CA THR A 414 -14.15 -13.28 -11.31
C THR A 414 -14.10 -13.25 -9.78
N PHE A 415 -15.16 -12.80 -9.11
CA PHE A 415 -15.22 -12.79 -7.66
C PHE A 415 -15.17 -14.19 -7.04
N LEU A 416 -15.65 -15.22 -7.74
CA LEU A 416 -15.50 -16.61 -7.28
C LEU A 416 -14.04 -17.04 -7.26
N ILE A 417 -13.21 -16.57 -8.19
CA ILE A 417 -11.76 -16.87 -8.19
C ILE A 417 -11.10 -16.22 -6.97
N SER A 418 -11.43 -14.94 -6.68
CA SER A 418 -10.97 -14.29 -5.45
C SER A 418 -11.43 -15.07 -4.21
N ALA A 419 -12.70 -15.50 -4.18
CA ALA A 419 -13.24 -16.29 -3.08
C ALA A 419 -12.51 -17.63 -2.92
N VAL A 420 -12.25 -18.36 -4.01
CA VAL A 420 -11.50 -19.63 -3.99
C VAL A 420 -10.09 -19.42 -3.43
N VAL A 421 -9.38 -18.37 -3.86
CA VAL A 421 -8.04 -18.06 -3.35
C VAL A 421 -8.09 -17.80 -1.84
N ILE A 422 -9.09 -17.06 -1.35
CA ILE A 422 -9.23 -16.79 0.10
C ILE A 422 -9.72 -18.03 0.85
N PHE A 423 -10.55 -18.89 0.27
CA PHE A 423 -10.87 -20.20 0.88
C PHE A 423 -9.65 -21.12 0.94
N MET A 424 -8.71 -21.06 -0.01
CA MET A 424 -7.41 -21.73 0.14
C MET A 424 -6.65 -21.18 1.36
N VAL A 425 -6.62 -19.87 1.55
CA VAL A 425 -6.02 -19.25 2.76
C VAL A 425 -6.71 -19.75 4.02
N PHE A 426 -8.05 -19.82 4.03
CA PHE A 426 -8.82 -20.40 5.15
C PHE A 426 -8.39 -21.83 5.47
N ILE A 427 -8.33 -22.72 4.46
CA ILE A 427 -7.90 -24.11 4.66
C ILE A 427 -6.45 -24.18 5.15
N MET A 428 -5.55 -23.42 4.54
CA MET A 428 -4.14 -23.39 4.94
C MET A 428 -3.96 -22.85 6.36
N SER A 429 -4.76 -21.90 6.79
CA SER A 429 -4.62 -21.26 8.11
C SER A 429 -4.95 -22.21 9.28
N PHE A 430 -5.62 -23.36 9.08
CA PHE A 430 -5.74 -24.41 10.10
C PHE A 430 -4.38 -24.95 10.58
N LYS A 431 -3.34 -24.88 9.73
CA LYS A 431 -1.98 -25.26 10.14
C LYS A 431 -1.43 -24.34 11.23
N LEU A 432 -1.92 -23.10 11.32
CA LEU A 432 -1.52 -22.15 12.37
C LEU A 432 -2.01 -22.64 13.75
N LEU A 433 -3.21 -23.22 13.83
CA LEU A 433 -3.77 -23.75 15.06
C LEU A 433 -2.94 -24.93 15.60
N LYS A 434 -2.54 -25.86 14.71
CA LYS A 434 -1.74 -27.04 15.09
C LYS A 434 -0.32 -26.70 15.55
N SER A 435 0.23 -25.57 15.12
CA SER A 435 1.60 -25.20 15.49
C SER A 435 1.71 -24.64 16.91
N LYS A 436 0.60 -24.21 17.53
CA LYS A 436 0.54 -23.73 18.91
C LYS A 436 0.58 -24.87 19.92
N GLU A 437 -0.07 -26.00 19.61
CA GLU A 437 -0.12 -27.19 20.47
C GLU A 437 1.25 -27.86 20.65
N ARG A 438 2.23 -27.58 19.80
CA ARG A 438 3.59 -28.15 19.89
C ARG A 438 4.59 -27.28 20.66
N VAL A 439 4.19 -26.12 21.15
CA VAL A 439 5.05 -25.17 21.88
C VAL A 439 4.60 -25.07 23.36
N GLN A 440 3.46 -25.63 23.72
CA GLN A 440 3.03 -25.93 25.11
C GLN A 440 3.43 -27.35 25.47
#